data_56ef2f9f58205461ef3b024ede9fc952
#
_entry.id   56ef2f9f58205461ef3b024ede9fc952
#
_cell.length_a   1.000
_cell.length_b   1.000
_cell.length_c   1.000
_cell.angle_alpha   90.00
_cell.angle_beta   90.00
_cell.angle_gamma   90.00
#
_symmetry.space_group_name_H-M   'P 1'
#
loop_
_entity.id
_entity.type
_entity.pdbx_description
1 polymer ?
#
loop_
_entity_poly.entity_id
_entity_poly.type
_entity_poly.pdbx_seq_one_letter_code
_entity_poly.pdbx_strand_id
1 'polypeptide(L)'
;VGSEMCIRDRNAGIRIFLKDFRELEDDGTPKSDEFFSEGGLIEFVKYLDETREKIIEEPIYIEAVDQEVPVQVAMNYNSSYAENVVSYVNTINTYEGGSHVTGFRRALTRTLKSYADKSGMLEKLKIEVSGDDFREGLTAVISVKVAEPQFEGQTKTKLGNSDVVGAVDSAVSEVCLLYT
;
A
#
# COMPACT_ATOMS: atom_id res chain seq x y z
N VAL A 1 2.32 -20.99 3.91
CA VAL A 1 3.09 -20.39 2.78
C VAL A 1 2.58 -18.99 2.44
N GLY A 2 1.27 -18.71 2.46
CA GLY A 2 0.75 -17.37 2.11
C GLY A 2 0.96 -16.28 3.18
N SER A 3 0.97 -16.64 4.47
CA SER A 3 1.14 -15.67 5.57
C SER A 3 2.59 -15.23 5.75
N GLU A 4 3.54 -16.10 5.51
CA GLU A 4 4.98 -15.82 5.64
C GLU A 4 5.44 -14.83 4.56
N MET A 5 4.99 -14.99 3.32
CA MET A 5 5.24 -14.03 2.25
C MET A 5 4.71 -12.64 2.62
N CYS A 6 3.48 -12.55 3.12
CA CYS A 6 2.89 -11.29 3.53
C CYS A 6 3.64 -10.61 4.68
N ILE A 7 4.24 -11.36 5.62
CA ILE A 7 5.05 -10.79 6.72
C ILE A 7 6.38 -10.27 6.16
N ARG A 8 7.06 -11.04 5.33
CA ARG A 8 8.31 -10.68 4.67
C ARG A 8 8.18 -9.37 3.89
N ASP A 9 7.20 -9.31 2.99
CA ASP A 9 7.07 -8.22 2.02
C ASP A 9 6.68 -6.87 2.65
N ARG A 10 6.17 -6.90 3.90
CA ARG A 10 5.79 -5.67 4.64
C ARG A 10 6.84 -5.19 5.63
N ASN A 11 7.82 -6.01 5.94
CA ASN A 11 8.84 -5.66 6.92
C ASN A 11 10.22 -5.84 6.28
N ALA A 12 10.74 -4.76 5.71
CA ALA A 12 12.05 -4.75 5.09
C ALA A 12 13.13 -5.25 6.07
N GLY A 13 14.03 -6.09 5.57
CA GLY A 13 15.16 -6.62 6.34
C GLY A 13 14.86 -7.79 7.28
N ILE A 14 13.61 -8.26 7.36
CA ILE A 14 13.28 -9.46 8.16
C ILE A 14 13.53 -10.72 7.35
N ARG A 15 14.29 -11.67 7.94
CA ARG A 15 14.47 -13.03 7.44
C ARG A 15 13.56 -13.98 8.18
N ILE A 16 12.79 -14.76 7.44
CA ILE A 16 11.93 -15.80 7.98
C ILE A 16 12.41 -17.14 7.43
N PHE A 17 12.69 -18.10 8.31
CA PHE A 17 13.05 -19.46 7.97
C PHE A 17 11.89 -20.38 8.31
N LEU A 18 11.38 -21.08 7.30
CA LEU A 18 10.40 -22.15 7.47
C LEU A 18 11.11 -23.50 7.30
N LYS A 19 11.01 -24.38 8.29
CA LYS A 19 11.55 -25.75 8.22
C LYS A 19 10.42 -26.76 8.35
N ASP A 20 10.30 -27.63 7.35
CA ASP A 20 9.35 -28.75 7.41
C ASP A 20 10.08 -30.04 7.80
N PHE A 21 9.89 -30.46 9.05
CA PHE A 21 10.48 -31.68 9.59
C PHE A 21 9.80 -32.97 9.11
N ARG A 22 8.71 -32.86 8.34
CA ARG A 22 8.01 -34.02 7.77
C ARG A 22 8.62 -34.45 6.43
N GLU A 23 9.26 -33.51 5.72
CA GLU A 23 9.94 -33.72 4.46
C GLU A 23 11.44 -33.53 4.68
N LEU A 24 12.21 -34.54 4.32
CA LEU A 24 13.68 -34.52 4.39
C LEU A 24 14.24 -34.43 2.98
N GLU A 25 15.29 -33.65 2.83
CA GLU A 25 16.11 -33.63 1.61
C GLU A 25 16.93 -34.95 1.50
N ASP A 26 17.58 -35.18 0.38
CA ASP A 26 18.36 -36.40 0.12
C ASP A 26 19.53 -36.58 1.12
N ASP A 27 19.98 -35.54 1.76
CA ASP A 27 21.03 -35.53 2.80
C ASP A 27 20.49 -35.74 4.23
N GLY A 28 19.18 -35.92 4.40
CA GLY A 28 18.52 -36.11 5.67
C GLY A 28 18.23 -34.82 6.46
N THR A 29 18.50 -33.65 5.87
CA THR A 29 18.14 -32.37 6.49
C THR A 29 16.66 -32.01 6.25
N PRO A 30 15.98 -31.30 7.17
CA PRO A 30 14.62 -30.85 6.96
C PRO A 30 14.56 -29.90 5.77
N LYS A 31 13.58 -30.06 4.90
CA LYS A 31 13.30 -29.11 3.83
C LYS A 31 13.08 -27.73 4.41
N SER A 32 13.79 -26.73 3.89
CA SER A 32 13.74 -25.37 4.43
C SER A 32 13.59 -24.33 3.33
N ASP A 33 12.70 -23.36 3.60
CA ASP A 33 12.53 -22.19 2.77
C ASP A 33 12.97 -20.94 3.54
N GLU A 34 13.69 -20.04 2.87
CA GLU A 34 14.06 -18.73 3.40
C GLU A 34 13.25 -17.65 2.70
N PHE A 35 12.60 -16.78 3.47
CA PHE A 35 11.87 -15.62 2.98
C PHE A 35 12.57 -14.36 3.47
N PHE A 36 13.00 -13.54 2.52
CA PHE A 36 13.67 -12.27 2.80
C PHE A 36 13.25 -11.21 1.78
N SER A 37 13.00 -9.99 2.25
CA SER A 37 12.73 -8.83 1.38
C SER A 37 13.54 -7.63 1.90
N GLU A 38 14.32 -7.02 1.04
CA GLU A 38 15.04 -5.77 1.33
C GLU A 38 14.16 -4.55 1.07
N GLY A 39 13.35 -4.59 0.02
CA GLY A 39 12.53 -3.48 -0.44
C GLY A 39 11.15 -3.35 0.20
N GLY A 40 10.73 -4.34 1.03
CA GLY A 40 9.47 -4.27 1.77
C GLY A 40 8.25 -3.95 0.89
N LEU A 41 7.52 -2.86 1.19
CA LEU A 41 6.29 -2.50 0.46
C LEU A 41 6.54 -2.20 -1.02
N ILE A 42 7.71 -1.71 -1.40
CA ILE A 42 8.07 -1.44 -2.80
C ILE A 42 8.10 -2.74 -3.59
N GLU A 43 8.77 -3.77 -3.06
CA GLU A 43 8.82 -5.09 -3.69
C GLU A 43 7.43 -5.71 -3.75
N PHE A 44 6.62 -5.50 -2.73
CA PHE A 44 5.26 -6.01 -2.71
C PHE A 44 4.37 -5.37 -3.78
N VAL A 45 4.46 -4.06 -4.01
CA VAL A 45 3.76 -3.40 -5.13
C VAL A 45 4.26 -3.92 -6.47
N LYS A 46 5.58 -4.10 -6.64
CA LYS A 46 6.17 -4.68 -7.86
C LYS A 46 5.64 -6.10 -8.13
N TYR A 47 5.48 -6.90 -7.09
CA TYR A 47 4.91 -8.25 -7.17
C TYR A 47 3.42 -8.22 -7.58
N LEU A 48 2.62 -7.31 -6.98
CA LEU A 48 1.21 -7.16 -7.33
C LEU A 48 0.98 -6.74 -8.79
N ASP A 49 1.95 -6.03 -9.37
CA ASP A 49 1.91 -5.54 -10.75
C ASP A 49 2.79 -6.36 -11.72
N GLU A 50 3.31 -7.52 -11.30
CA GLU A 50 4.24 -8.33 -12.10
C GLU A 50 3.71 -8.68 -13.49
N THR A 51 2.39 -8.91 -13.60
CA THR A 51 1.74 -9.29 -14.87
C THR A 51 1.14 -8.10 -15.64
N ARG A 52 1.33 -6.86 -15.14
CA ARG A 52 0.72 -5.66 -15.72
C ARG A 52 1.79 -4.77 -16.34
N GLU A 53 1.41 -4.06 -17.40
CA GLU A 53 2.28 -3.06 -18.01
C GLU A 53 2.34 -1.81 -17.10
N LYS A 54 3.54 -1.48 -16.64
CA LYS A 54 3.78 -0.36 -15.73
C LYS A 54 3.80 0.96 -16.51
N ILE A 55 3.14 1.98 -15.96
CA ILE A 55 3.21 3.36 -16.47
C ILE A 55 4.39 4.09 -15.81
N ILE A 56 4.65 3.80 -14.54
CA ILE A 56 5.78 4.35 -13.78
C ILE A 56 6.76 3.20 -13.51
N GLU A 57 8.03 3.37 -13.83
CA GLU A 57 9.04 2.31 -13.71
C GLU A 57 9.26 1.90 -12.24
N GLU A 58 9.45 2.89 -11.36
CA GLU A 58 9.68 2.67 -9.94
C GLU A 58 8.48 3.12 -9.10
N PRO A 59 8.00 2.27 -8.18
CA PRO A 59 6.92 2.64 -7.27
C PRO A 59 7.25 3.87 -6.43
N ILE A 60 6.27 4.72 -6.22
CA ILE A 60 6.35 5.85 -5.29
C ILE A 60 6.25 5.29 -3.88
N TYR A 61 7.19 5.66 -3.01
CA TYR A 61 7.21 5.26 -1.61
C TYR A 61 7.07 6.47 -0.69
N ILE A 62 6.19 6.35 0.27
CA ILE A 62 5.89 7.35 1.29
C ILE A 62 6.12 6.72 2.66
N GLU A 63 6.91 7.37 3.49
CA GLU A 63 7.07 7.01 4.89
C GLU A 63 7.02 8.28 5.73
N ALA A 64 6.07 8.34 6.64
CA ALA A 64 5.87 9.49 7.51
C ALA A 64 5.31 9.06 8.87
N VAL A 65 5.51 9.90 9.86
CA VAL A 65 4.85 9.78 11.16
C VAL A 65 4.09 11.06 11.39
N ASP A 66 2.77 11.00 11.33
CA ASP A 66 1.89 12.11 11.63
C ASP A 66 0.94 11.76 12.78
N GLN A 67 0.75 12.68 13.72
CA GLN A 67 -0.08 12.49 14.92
C GLN A 67 0.21 11.16 15.67
N GLU A 68 1.50 10.82 15.78
CA GLU A 68 1.98 9.55 16.39
C GLU A 68 1.58 8.28 15.63
N VAL A 69 1.05 8.41 14.41
CA VAL A 69 0.70 7.28 13.55
C VAL A 69 1.77 7.11 12.47
N PRO A 70 2.61 6.08 12.54
CA PRO A 70 3.49 5.70 11.44
C PRO A 70 2.68 5.24 10.22
N VAL A 71 2.91 5.90 9.10
CA VAL A 71 2.25 5.65 7.82
C VAL A 71 3.29 5.26 6.79
N GLN A 72 3.11 4.13 6.16
CA GLN A 72 3.90 3.69 5.01
C GLN A 72 2.97 3.39 3.85
N VAL A 73 3.26 3.95 2.68
CA VAL A 73 2.52 3.70 1.46
C VAL A 73 3.50 3.44 0.33
N ALA A 74 3.29 2.36 -0.42
CA ALA A 74 3.92 2.18 -1.72
C ALA A 74 2.84 2.12 -2.78
N MET A 75 3.03 2.79 -3.91
CA MET A 75 2.04 2.82 -4.98
C MET A 75 2.69 2.90 -6.36
N ASN A 76 1.99 2.37 -7.36
CA ASN A 76 2.37 2.43 -8.75
C ASN A 76 1.14 2.56 -9.64
N TYR A 77 1.35 2.98 -10.88
CA TYR A 77 0.32 3.01 -11.90
C TYR A 77 0.64 2.05 -13.04
N ASN A 78 -0.37 1.36 -13.50
CA ASN A 78 -0.29 0.40 -14.60
C ASN A 78 -1.40 0.64 -15.65
N SER A 79 -1.34 -0.05 -16.78
CA SER A 79 -2.26 0.12 -17.90
C SER A 79 -3.67 -0.46 -17.69
N SER A 80 -3.97 -1.01 -16.50
CA SER A 80 -5.31 -1.51 -16.19
C SER A 80 -6.26 -0.37 -15.81
N TYR A 81 -7.57 -0.65 -15.87
CA TYR A 81 -8.61 0.28 -15.43
C TYR A 81 -9.06 0.04 -13.97
N ALA A 82 -8.47 -0.92 -13.29
CA ALA A 82 -8.87 -1.31 -11.94
C ALA A 82 -8.00 -0.65 -10.87
N GLU A 83 -8.64 -0.19 -9.79
CA GLU A 83 -7.97 0.19 -8.56
C GLU A 83 -7.68 -1.08 -7.74
N ASN A 84 -6.43 -1.29 -7.34
CA ASN A 84 -5.99 -2.39 -6.49
C ASN A 84 -5.31 -1.85 -5.23
N VAL A 85 -6.06 -1.68 -4.16
CA VAL A 85 -5.54 -1.17 -2.88
C VAL A 85 -5.56 -2.28 -1.84
N VAL A 86 -4.36 -2.63 -1.36
CA VAL A 86 -4.16 -3.58 -0.26
C VAL A 86 -3.78 -2.80 1.00
N SER A 87 -4.45 -3.06 2.11
CA SER A 87 -4.26 -2.27 3.31
C SER A 87 -4.04 -3.08 4.57
N TYR A 88 -3.21 -2.54 5.47
CA TYR A 88 -2.79 -3.19 6.70
C TYR A 88 -2.80 -2.24 7.89
N VAL A 89 -3.22 -2.75 9.03
CA VAL A 89 -3.14 -2.09 10.33
C VAL A 89 -2.41 -3.01 11.29
N ASN A 90 -1.27 -2.58 11.85
CA ASN A 90 -0.45 -3.41 12.75
C ASN A 90 -0.20 -4.82 12.19
N THR A 91 0.11 -4.93 10.89
CA THR A 91 0.30 -6.20 10.16
C THR A 91 -0.98 -7.00 9.84
N ILE A 92 -2.15 -6.61 10.32
CA ILE A 92 -3.44 -7.25 10.02
C ILE A 92 -3.94 -6.73 8.66
N ASN A 93 -4.29 -7.65 7.76
CA ASN A 93 -4.88 -7.29 6.48
C ASN A 93 -6.33 -6.82 6.67
N THR A 94 -6.60 -5.57 6.29
CA THR A 94 -7.92 -4.94 6.35
C THR A 94 -8.53 -4.91 4.96
N TYR A 95 -8.97 -6.07 4.46
CA TYR A 95 -9.44 -6.21 3.07
C TYR A 95 -10.72 -5.43 2.75
N GLU A 96 -11.49 -4.99 3.75
CA GLU A 96 -12.60 -4.06 3.60
C GLU A 96 -12.17 -2.59 3.74
N GLY A 97 -10.86 -2.33 3.92
CA GLY A 97 -10.29 -1.01 4.05
C GLY A 97 -10.55 -0.37 5.42
N GLY A 98 -11.06 0.85 5.41
CA GLY A 98 -11.35 1.63 6.60
C GLY A 98 -10.82 3.06 6.52
N SER A 99 -10.66 3.70 7.68
CA SER A 99 -10.27 5.11 7.80
C SER A 99 -8.95 5.44 7.10
N HIS A 100 -7.93 4.59 7.19
CA HIS A 100 -6.63 4.78 6.53
C HIS A 100 -6.73 4.77 4.99
N VAL A 101 -7.55 3.87 4.41
CA VAL A 101 -7.80 3.83 2.96
C VAL A 101 -8.60 5.06 2.53
N THR A 102 -9.56 5.50 3.35
CA THR A 102 -10.34 6.72 3.10
C THR A 102 -9.43 7.95 3.08
N GLY A 103 -8.51 8.08 4.05
CA GLY A 103 -7.51 9.14 4.11
C GLY A 103 -6.62 9.16 2.87
N PHE A 104 -6.11 8.00 2.47
CA PHE A 104 -5.28 7.83 1.29
C PHE A 104 -5.99 8.26 0.00
N ARG A 105 -7.18 7.72 -0.28
CA ARG A 105 -7.96 8.07 -1.47
C ARG A 105 -8.28 9.54 -1.55
N ARG A 106 -8.66 10.14 -0.41
CA ARG A 106 -8.97 11.56 -0.32
C ARG A 106 -7.75 12.43 -0.62
N ALA A 107 -6.60 12.13 -0.01
CA ALA A 107 -5.36 12.86 -0.22
C ALA A 107 -4.89 12.78 -1.66
N LEU A 108 -4.80 11.56 -2.21
CA LEU A 108 -4.34 11.31 -3.58
C LEU A 108 -5.22 12.07 -4.60
N THR A 109 -6.53 11.87 -4.55
CA THR A 109 -7.48 12.52 -5.46
C THR A 109 -7.40 14.03 -5.37
N ARG A 110 -7.38 14.59 -4.15
CA ARG A 110 -7.30 16.04 -3.93
C ARG A 110 -6.01 16.64 -4.48
N THR A 111 -4.89 16.00 -4.23
CA THR A 111 -3.57 16.50 -4.65
C THR A 111 -3.41 16.43 -6.16
N LEU A 112 -3.74 15.31 -6.78
CA LEU A 112 -3.66 15.17 -8.23
C LEU A 112 -4.61 16.10 -8.96
N LYS A 113 -5.85 16.27 -8.47
CA LYS A 113 -6.81 17.23 -9.03
C LYS A 113 -6.30 18.66 -8.91
N SER A 114 -5.78 19.06 -7.75
CA SER A 114 -5.21 20.39 -7.55
C SER A 114 -4.04 20.67 -8.49
N TYR A 115 -3.19 19.68 -8.74
CA TYR A 115 -2.10 19.80 -9.70
C TYR A 115 -2.62 19.91 -11.14
N ALA A 116 -3.55 19.07 -11.54
CA ALA A 116 -4.14 19.09 -12.87
C ALA A 116 -4.84 20.43 -13.18
N ASP A 117 -5.55 21.00 -12.21
CA ASP A 117 -6.19 22.33 -12.32
C ASP A 117 -5.14 23.43 -12.44
N LYS A 118 -4.13 23.45 -11.55
CA LYS A 118 -3.05 24.49 -11.58
C LYS A 118 -2.19 24.44 -12.83
N SER A 119 -1.94 23.26 -13.36
CA SER A 119 -1.15 23.06 -14.59
C SER A 119 -1.92 23.45 -15.86
N GLY A 120 -3.23 23.65 -15.77
CA GLY A 120 -4.11 23.92 -16.92
C GLY A 120 -4.27 22.71 -17.85
N MET A 121 -3.91 21.52 -17.42
CA MET A 121 -4.00 20.29 -18.26
C MET A 121 -5.43 19.95 -18.59
N LEU A 122 -6.34 20.04 -17.63
CA LEU A 122 -7.77 19.71 -17.81
C LEU A 122 -8.44 20.68 -18.79
N GLU A 123 -8.12 21.97 -18.70
CA GLU A 123 -8.66 22.98 -19.63
C GLU A 123 -8.18 22.73 -21.07
N LYS A 124 -6.90 22.39 -21.25
CA LYS A 124 -6.32 22.08 -22.56
C LYS A 124 -6.95 20.86 -23.21
N LEU A 125 -7.21 19.83 -22.43
CA LEU A 125 -7.77 18.56 -22.90
C LEU A 125 -9.29 18.63 -23.04
N LYS A 126 -9.96 19.62 -22.43
CA LYS A 126 -11.42 19.77 -22.42
C LYS A 126 -12.14 18.52 -21.89
N ILE A 127 -11.58 17.87 -20.90
CA ILE A 127 -12.14 16.70 -20.22
C ILE A 127 -12.51 17.02 -18.80
N GLU A 128 -13.62 16.45 -18.34
CA GLU A 128 -13.96 16.39 -16.93
C GLU A 128 -13.43 15.11 -16.35
N VAL A 129 -12.65 15.21 -15.27
CA VAL A 129 -12.04 14.07 -14.59
C VAL A 129 -12.65 13.94 -13.20
N SER A 130 -13.21 12.77 -12.93
CA SER A 130 -13.76 12.42 -11.61
C SER A 130 -12.65 11.99 -10.65
N GLY A 131 -12.99 11.89 -9.36
CA GLY A 131 -12.04 11.37 -8.37
C GLY A 131 -11.65 9.91 -8.62
N ASP A 132 -12.52 9.13 -9.25
CA ASP A 132 -12.29 7.72 -9.55
C ASP A 132 -11.30 7.55 -10.71
N ASP A 133 -11.35 8.43 -11.70
CA ASP A 133 -10.43 8.42 -12.86
C ASP A 133 -8.97 8.58 -12.42
N PHE A 134 -8.70 9.34 -11.34
CA PHE A 134 -7.36 9.44 -10.77
C PHE A 134 -6.86 8.16 -10.09
N ARG A 135 -7.72 7.18 -9.88
CA ARG A 135 -7.38 5.89 -9.28
C ARG A 135 -7.43 4.71 -10.25
N GLU A 136 -7.79 4.97 -11.50
CA GLU A 136 -7.69 3.95 -12.55
C GLU A 136 -6.23 3.53 -12.76
N GLY A 137 -5.99 2.22 -12.79
CA GLY A 137 -4.67 1.64 -12.91
C GLY A 137 -3.78 1.77 -11.67
N LEU A 138 -4.32 2.28 -10.56
CA LEU A 138 -3.57 2.41 -9.30
C LEU A 138 -3.41 1.05 -8.61
N THR A 139 -2.19 0.66 -8.32
CA THR A 139 -1.87 -0.38 -7.33
C THR A 139 -1.19 0.27 -6.13
N ALA A 140 -1.74 0.09 -4.94
CA ALA A 140 -1.19 0.67 -3.72
C ALA A 140 -1.23 -0.31 -2.55
N VAL A 141 -0.20 -0.25 -1.72
CA VAL A 141 -0.14 -0.95 -0.43
C VAL A 141 0.00 0.09 0.66
N ILE A 142 -0.92 0.08 1.62
CA ILE A 142 -0.98 1.03 2.73
C ILE A 142 -0.76 0.26 4.03
N SER A 143 0.20 0.68 4.83
CA SER A 143 0.49 0.10 6.14
C SER A 143 0.52 1.21 7.19
N VAL A 144 -0.32 1.10 8.21
CA VAL A 144 -0.33 2.02 9.35
C VAL A 144 -0.10 1.27 10.64
N LYS A 145 0.57 1.93 11.60
CA LYS A 145 0.73 1.42 12.95
C LYS A 145 -0.09 2.29 13.89
N VAL A 146 -1.07 1.67 14.55
CA VAL A 146 -2.01 2.34 15.46
C VAL A 146 -1.90 1.70 16.84
N ALA A 147 -1.70 2.50 17.88
CA ALA A 147 -1.52 1.99 19.23
C ALA A 147 -2.79 1.27 19.73
N GLU A 148 -3.96 1.88 19.52
CA GLU A 148 -5.25 1.34 19.93
C GLU A 148 -6.20 1.23 18.72
N PRO A 149 -6.03 0.20 17.85
CA PRO A 149 -6.84 0.08 16.66
C PRO A 149 -8.27 -0.36 17.01
N GLN A 150 -9.24 0.41 16.53
CA GLN A 150 -10.66 0.10 16.63
C GLN A 150 -11.13 -0.47 15.29
N PHE A 151 -11.50 -1.73 15.27
CA PHE A 151 -11.99 -2.38 14.06
C PHE A 151 -13.51 -2.50 14.08
N GLU A 152 -14.11 -2.40 12.89
CA GLU A 152 -15.50 -2.77 12.69
C GLU A 152 -15.61 -4.30 12.70
N GLY A 153 -16.08 -4.84 13.81
CA GLY A 153 -16.26 -6.29 13.99
C GLY A 153 -15.02 -7.07 14.44
N GLN A 154 -15.26 -8.29 14.88
CA GLN A 154 -14.26 -9.17 15.47
C GLN A 154 -13.26 -9.73 14.42
N THR A 155 -13.64 -9.75 13.16
CA THR A 155 -12.80 -10.22 12.04
C THR A 155 -11.69 -9.24 11.67
N LYS A 156 -11.69 -8.03 12.23
CA LYS A 156 -10.68 -6.97 12.02
C LYS A 156 -10.45 -6.59 10.56
N THR A 157 -11.49 -6.68 9.75
CA THR A 157 -11.44 -6.47 8.29
C THR A 157 -11.43 -5.00 7.89
N LYS A 158 -11.91 -4.11 8.78
CA LYS A 158 -12.07 -2.68 8.51
C LYS A 158 -11.68 -1.84 9.72
N LEU A 159 -10.85 -0.83 9.51
CA LEU A 159 -10.43 0.10 10.55
C LEU A 159 -11.47 1.23 10.73
N GLY A 160 -11.87 1.48 11.97
CA GLY A 160 -12.85 2.51 12.34
C GLY A 160 -12.27 3.81 12.90
N ASN A 161 -11.00 3.85 13.29
CA ASN A 161 -10.35 5.01 13.89
C ASN A 161 -10.46 6.27 13.01
N SER A 162 -11.20 7.30 13.43
CA SER A 162 -11.39 8.53 12.66
C SER A 162 -10.16 9.44 12.60
N ASP A 163 -9.31 9.42 13.63
CA ASP A 163 -8.05 10.15 13.73
C ASP A 163 -7.03 9.72 12.66
N VAL A 164 -7.02 8.44 12.30
CA VAL A 164 -6.13 7.89 11.27
C VAL A 164 -6.40 8.48 9.87
N VAL A 165 -7.64 8.94 9.59
CA VAL A 165 -7.95 9.60 8.30
C VAL A 165 -7.06 10.82 8.10
N GLY A 166 -6.94 11.68 9.13
CA GLY A 166 -6.14 12.90 9.09
C GLY A 166 -4.66 12.61 8.93
N ALA A 167 -4.13 11.67 9.71
CA ALA A 167 -2.72 11.29 9.68
C ALA A 167 -2.30 10.78 8.29
N VAL A 168 -3.08 9.89 7.69
CA VAL A 168 -2.78 9.38 6.34
C VAL A 168 -2.98 10.46 5.27
N ASP A 169 -4.03 11.28 5.39
CA ASP A 169 -4.28 12.41 4.46
C ASP A 169 -3.08 13.37 4.44
N SER A 170 -2.57 13.79 5.60
CA SER A 170 -1.40 14.67 5.70
C SER A 170 -0.15 14.04 5.10
N ALA A 171 0.20 12.82 5.52
CA ALA A 171 1.38 12.11 5.06
C ALA A 171 1.42 11.94 3.54
N VAL A 172 0.30 11.54 2.94
CA VAL A 172 0.21 11.34 1.48
C VAL A 172 0.24 12.66 0.73
N SER A 173 -0.47 13.70 1.23
CA SER A 173 -0.52 15.00 0.56
C SER A 173 0.84 15.69 0.52
N GLU A 174 1.61 15.62 1.60
CA GLU A 174 2.94 16.25 1.70
C GLU A 174 3.89 15.67 0.65
N VAL A 175 3.95 14.34 0.54
CA VAL A 175 4.85 13.67 -0.40
C VAL A 175 4.35 13.79 -1.85
N CYS A 176 3.05 13.65 -2.10
CA CYS A 176 2.51 13.83 -3.46
C CYS A 176 2.80 15.24 -4.02
N LEU A 177 2.83 16.27 -3.17
CA LEU A 177 3.22 17.63 -3.58
C LEU A 177 4.69 17.77 -3.97
N LEU A 178 5.57 16.91 -3.45
CA LEU A 178 7.00 16.92 -3.81
C LEU A 178 7.26 16.25 -5.16
N TYR A 179 6.38 15.35 -5.60
CA TYR A 179 6.48 14.62 -6.88
C TYR A 179 5.69 15.29 -8.01
N THR A 180 4.92 16.32 -7.73
CA THR A 180 4.12 17.08 -8.71
C THR A 180 4.67 18.49 -8.90
#